data_75458ec952f12d79b042a5816989a943
#
_entry.id   75458ec952f12d79b042a5816989a943
#
_cell.length_a   1.000
_cell.length_b   1.000
_cell.length_c   1.000
_cell.angle_alpha   90.00
_cell.angle_beta   90.00
_cell.angle_gamma   90.00
#
_symmetry.space_group_name_H-M   'P 1'
#
loop_
_entity.id
_entity.type
_entity.pdbx_description
1 polymer ?
#
loop_
_entity_poly.entity_id
_entity_poly.type
_entity_poly.pdbx_seq_one_letter_code
_entity_poly.pdbx_strand_id
1 'polypeptide(L)'
;VFSIINEKIILGENEIKNLIVRYNKNYKIKNFGKLEKFELNFSVSRNYFYKNLMAFGDCLHKIHPLAGQGFNMTLRDIKILSNTIQNRMDLGLPLDYSIYETFEKKTKHFNFIFSLGIDFIYEFFKFDSKFKNNYSNQLLKLISKNKLFNKITSKYANQGLMI
;
A
#
# COMPACT_ATOMS: atom_id res chain seq x y z
N VAL A 1 -13.51 0.99 8.42
CA VAL A 1 -13.28 1.38 7.02
C VAL A 1 -13.99 0.40 6.12
N PHE A 2 -14.74 0.90 5.16
CA PHE A 2 -15.50 0.09 4.20
C PHE A 2 -15.18 0.58 2.80
N SER A 3 -14.73 -0.31 1.91
CA SER A 3 -14.36 0.03 0.54
C SER A 3 -15.44 -0.41 -0.44
N ILE A 4 -15.82 0.48 -1.35
CA ILE A 4 -16.81 0.24 -2.41
C ILE A 4 -16.15 0.51 -3.76
N ILE A 5 -16.39 -0.34 -4.76
CA ILE A 5 -15.91 -0.14 -6.12
C ILE A 5 -16.65 1.03 -6.77
N ASN A 6 -15.93 1.91 -7.45
CA ASN A 6 -16.42 3.18 -8.01
C ASN A 6 -17.65 3.07 -8.92
N GLU A 7 -17.84 1.97 -9.62
CA GLU A 7 -18.98 1.75 -10.52
C GLU A 7 -20.36 1.75 -9.81
N LYS A 8 -20.37 1.78 -8.46
CA LYS A 8 -21.58 1.77 -7.62
C LYS A 8 -21.77 3.02 -6.74
N ILE A 9 -21.04 4.09 -7.00
CA ILE A 9 -20.96 5.27 -6.08
C ILE A 9 -22.14 6.26 -6.21
N ILE A 10 -23.20 5.96 -6.90
CA ILE A 10 -24.44 6.77 -6.83
C ILE A 10 -25.30 6.38 -5.60
N LEU A 11 -24.72 5.70 -4.64
CA LEU A 11 -25.45 5.30 -3.45
C LEU A 11 -25.60 6.46 -2.47
N GLY A 12 -26.81 6.69 -2.02
CA GLY A 12 -27.10 7.63 -0.94
C GLY A 12 -26.52 7.15 0.40
N GLU A 13 -26.41 8.08 1.35
CA GLU A 13 -25.82 7.77 2.68
C GLU A 13 -26.54 6.61 3.38
N ASN A 14 -27.86 6.55 3.27
CA ASN A 14 -28.67 5.48 3.88
C ASN A 14 -28.41 4.12 3.21
N GLU A 15 -28.19 4.09 1.91
CA GLU A 15 -27.86 2.85 1.20
C GLU A 15 -26.49 2.32 1.59
N ILE A 16 -25.51 3.21 1.77
CA ILE A 16 -24.19 2.85 2.25
C ILE A 16 -24.28 2.28 3.68
N LYS A 17 -25.04 2.92 4.58
CA LYS A 17 -25.26 2.41 5.94
C LYS A 17 -25.89 1.02 5.93
N ASN A 18 -26.90 0.81 5.09
CA ASN A 18 -27.54 -0.50 4.93
C ASN A 18 -26.59 -1.57 4.41
N LEU A 19 -25.71 -1.23 3.44
CA LEU A 19 -24.66 -2.14 2.96
C LEU A 19 -23.69 -2.49 4.08
N ILE A 20 -23.25 -1.52 4.87
CA ILE A 20 -22.34 -1.77 6.01
C ILE A 20 -22.97 -2.73 7.00
N VAL A 21 -24.24 -2.53 7.36
CA VAL A 21 -24.98 -3.44 8.26
C VAL A 21 -25.08 -4.84 7.67
N ARG A 22 -25.41 -4.94 6.37
CA ARG A 22 -25.58 -6.22 5.67
C ARG A 22 -24.31 -7.05 5.63
N TYR A 23 -23.14 -6.42 5.42
CA TYR A 23 -21.86 -7.12 5.31
C TYR A 23 -21.12 -7.27 6.64
N ASN A 24 -21.48 -6.48 7.65
CA ASN A 24 -20.91 -6.60 8.98
C ASN A 24 -21.62 -7.68 9.81
N LYS A 25 -21.15 -8.92 9.66
CA LYS A 25 -21.72 -10.07 10.38
C LYS A 25 -21.20 -10.23 11.82
N ASN A 26 -20.09 -9.57 12.16
CA ASN A 26 -19.34 -9.85 13.39
C ASN A 26 -19.66 -8.88 14.54
N TYR A 27 -20.17 -7.70 14.24
CA TYR A 27 -20.37 -6.66 15.25
C TYR A 27 -21.74 -6.01 15.15
N LYS A 28 -22.40 -5.81 16.30
CA LYS A 28 -23.65 -5.05 16.35
C LYS A 28 -23.33 -3.56 16.31
N ILE A 29 -23.71 -2.89 15.23
CA ILE A 29 -23.54 -1.45 15.07
C ILE A 29 -24.61 -0.76 15.93
N LYS A 30 -24.21 0.06 16.90
CA LYS A 30 -25.13 0.84 17.74
C LYS A 30 -25.52 2.16 17.08
N ASN A 31 -24.52 2.91 16.58
CA ASN A 31 -24.71 4.21 15.95
C ASN A 31 -23.75 4.37 14.78
N PHE A 32 -24.17 5.15 13.78
CA PHE A 32 -23.30 5.63 12.70
C PHE A 32 -22.90 7.08 12.99
N GLY A 33 -21.62 7.37 12.91
CA GLY A 33 -21.12 8.73 12.87
C GLY A 33 -21.34 9.38 11.50
N LYS A 34 -20.75 10.57 11.30
CA LYS A 34 -20.72 11.25 10.01
C LYS A 34 -19.99 10.37 8.98
N LEU A 35 -20.60 10.21 7.79
CA LEU A 35 -20.00 9.46 6.72
C LEU A 35 -18.96 10.33 6.01
N GLU A 36 -17.72 9.85 5.95
CA GLU A 36 -16.65 10.48 5.21
C GLU A 36 -16.25 9.59 4.03
N LYS A 37 -16.07 10.18 2.86
CA LYS A 37 -15.72 9.48 1.62
C LYS A 37 -14.33 9.91 1.19
N PHE A 38 -13.49 8.94 0.88
CA PHE A 38 -12.14 9.17 0.35
C PHE A 38 -11.96 8.35 -0.91
N GLU A 39 -11.46 8.98 -1.96
CA GLU A 39 -11.07 8.26 -3.16
C GLU A 39 -9.74 7.52 -2.94
N LEU A 40 -9.74 6.25 -3.30
CA LEU A 40 -8.55 5.40 -3.25
C LEU A 40 -7.93 5.33 -4.65
N ASN A 41 -7.07 6.28 -4.96
CA ASN A 41 -6.35 6.33 -6.23
C ASN A 41 -4.94 5.77 -6.05
N PHE A 42 -4.56 4.83 -6.92
CA PHE A 42 -3.18 4.38 -6.98
C PHE A 42 -2.31 5.49 -7.57
N SER A 43 -1.24 5.85 -6.89
CA SER A 43 -0.24 6.77 -7.43
C SER A 43 1.13 6.51 -6.83
N VAL A 44 2.16 6.56 -7.67
CA VAL A 44 3.57 6.47 -7.27
C VAL A 44 4.31 7.65 -7.86
N SER A 45 4.93 8.44 -7.00
CA SER A 45 5.65 9.64 -7.43
C SER A 45 6.92 9.27 -8.20
N ARG A 46 7.18 10.01 -9.28
CA ARG A 46 8.42 9.86 -10.06
C ARG A 46 9.57 10.68 -9.47
N ASN A 47 9.27 11.77 -8.80
CA ASN A 47 10.24 12.66 -8.16
C ASN A 47 9.94 12.73 -6.67
N TYR A 48 10.95 12.51 -5.86
CA TYR A 48 10.81 12.45 -4.41
C TYR A 48 11.07 13.80 -3.75
N PHE A 49 11.75 14.69 -4.45
CA PHE A 49 12.02 16.04 -3.92
C PHE A 49 12.04 17.08 -5.04
N TYR A 50 11.85 18.32 -4.65
CA TYR A 50 12.01 19.50 -5.49
C TYR A 50 12.61 20.63 -4.64
N LYS A 51 13.80 21.10 -5.03
CA LYS A 51 14.56 22.05 -4.22
C LYS A 51 14.74 21.52 -2.80
N ASN A 52 14.30 22.28 -1.80
CA ASN A 52 14.40 21.94 -0.37
C ASN A 52 13.16 21.24 0.20
N LEU A 53 12.22 20.83 -0.65
CA LEU A 53 11.02 20.11 -0.25
C LEU A 53 11.13 18.67 -0.66
N MET A 54 10.90 17.73 0.28
CA MET A 54 10.84 16.30 0.04
C MET A 54 9.41 15.79 0.30
N ALA A 55 8.88 15.04 -0.65
CA ALA A 55 7.65 14.28 -0.45
C ALA A 55 7.94 13.05 0.40
N PHE A 56 6.96 12.62 1.23
CA PHE A 56 7.12 11.46 2.10
C PHE A 56 5.78 10.74 2.33
N GLY A 57 5.84 9.43 2.66
CA GLY A 57 4.67 8.61 2.94
C GLY A 57 3.70 8.55 1.76
N ASP A 58 2.42 8.80 1.99
CA ASP A 58 1.37 8.75 0.97
C ASP A 58 1.56 9.74 -0.19
N CYS A 59 2.39 10.78 -0.01
CA CYS A 59 2.79 11.67 -1.11
C CYS A 59 3.70 10.97 -2.12
N LEU A 60 4.45 9.95 -1.70
CA LEU A 60 5.33 9.17 -2.58
C LEU A 60 4.62 7.97 -3.18
N HIS A 61 3.86 7.24 -2.39
CA HIS A 61 3.23 5.99 -2.78
C HIS A 61 1.85 5.82 -2.14
N LYS A 62 0.84 6.23 -2.87
CA LYS A 62 -0.55 5.97 -2.50
C LYS A 62 -0.99 4.67 -3.17
N ILE A 63 -1.13 3.63 -2.38
CA ILE A 63 -1.44 2.27 -2.86
C ILE A 63 -2.80 1.82 -2.31
N HIS A 64 -3.36 0.78 -2.93
CA HIS A 64 -4.58 0.17 -2.40
C HIS A 64 -4.37 -0.33 -0.97
N PRO A 65 -5.36 -0.17 -0.06
CA PRO A 65 -5.24 -0.52 1.37
C PRO A 65 -5.30 -2.03 1.61
N LEU A 66 -4.54 -2.80 0.82
CA LEU A 66 -4.39 -4.23 1.02
C LEU A 66 -3.49 -4.49 2.23
N ALA A 67 -4.08 -4.95 3.32
CA ALA A 67 -3.39 -5.35 4.55
C ALA A 67 -2.48 -4.26 5.17
N GLY A 68 -2.79 -2.97 4.98
CA GLY A 68 -2.04 -1.87 5.59
C GLY A 68 -0.62 -1.67 5.05
N GLN A 69 -0.31 -2.15 3.87
CA GLN A 69 1.05 -2.15 3.30
C GLN A 69 1.61 -0.74 3.06
N GLY A 70 0.76 0.28 2.79
CA GLY A 70 1.21 1.67 2.66
C GLY A 70 1.93 2.17 3.91
N PHE A 71 1.38 1.87 5.09
CA PHE A 71 2.00 2.20 6.38
C PHE A 71 3.36 1.50 6.55
N ASN A 72 3.45 0.22 6.21
CA ASN A 72 4.70 -0.54 6.29
C ASN A 72 5.79 0.02 5.36
N MET A 73 5.40 0.46 4.16
CA MET A 73 6.31 1.16 3.24
C MET A 73 6.84 2.44 3.87
N THR A 74 5.96 3.25 4.46
CA THR A 74 6.34 4.50 5.14
C THR A 74 7.30 4.25 6.31
N LEU A 75 7.07 3.23 7.13
CA LEU A 75 7.98 2.86 8.23
C LEU A 75 9.37 2.46 7.72
N ARG A 76 9.43 1.71 6.62
CA ARG A 76 10.71 1.36 5.98
C ARG A 76 11.42 2.61 5.46
N ASP A 77 10.69 3.50 4.80
CA ASP A 77 11.24 4.74 4.26
C ASP A 77 11.77 5.64 5.39
N ILE A 78 11.10 5.72 6.55
CA ILE A 78 11.59 6.39 7.75
C ILE A 78 12.94 5.81 8.18
N LYS A 79 13.06 4.48 8.27
CA LYS A 79 14.30 3.82 8.65
C LYS A 79 15.46 4.15 7.71
N ILE A 80 15.20 4.11 6.39
CA ILE A 80 16.22 4.42 5.38
C ILE A 80 16.65 5.89 5.46
N LEU A 81 15.70 6.81 5.61
CA LEU A 81 15.98 8.23 5.75
C LEU A 81 16.77 8.51 7.03
N SER A 82 16.33 7.96 8.16
CA SER A 82 17.00 8.09 9.46
C SER A 82 18.44 7.60 9.41
N ASN A 83 18.67 6.42 8.84
CA ASN A 83 20.01 5.87 8.67
C ASN A 83 20.87 6.74 7.73
N THR A 84 20.26 7.32 6.70
CA THR A 84 20.99 8.21 5.77
C THR A 84 21.43 9.48 6.47
N ILE A 85 20.57 10.07 7.30
CA ILE A 85 20.87 11.26 8.11
C ILE A 85 21.98 10.92 9.14
N GLN A 86 21.80 9.82 9.89
CA GLN A 86 22.76 9.40 10.92
C GLN A 86 24.15 9.19 10.32
N ASN A 87 24.27 8.45 9.23
CA ASN A 87 25.54 8.21 8.56
C ASN A 87 26.25 9.52 8.13
N ARG A 88 25.47 10.53 7.71
CA ARG A 88 26.05 11.83 7.37
C ARG A 88 26.57 12.57 8.61
N MET A 89 25.81 12.53 9.68
CA MET A 89 26.21 13.13 10.96
C MET A 89 27.48 12.49 11.48
N ASP A 90 27.58 11.15 11.45
CA ASP A 90 28.74 10.40 11.91
C ASP A 90 30.01 10.70 11.08
N LEU A 91 29.83 11.05 9.80
CA LEU A 91 30.92 11.41 8.89
C LEU A 91 31.21 12.93 8.89
N GLY A 92 30.50 13.74 9.67
CA GLY A 92 30.64 15.19 9.68
C GLY A 92 30.25 15.88 8.34
N LEU A 93 29.39 15.21 7.54
CA LEU A 93 28.94 15.74 6.26
C LEU A 93 27.72 16.67 6.42
N PRO A 94 27.55 17.67 5.56
CA PRO A 94 26.45 18.59 5.66
C PRO A 94 25.10 17.91 5.46
N LEU A 95 24.09 18.35 6.20
CA LEU A 95 22.68 17.92 6.05
C LEU A 95 21.99 18.79 4.99
N ASP A 96 22.26 18.52 3.74
CA ASP A 96 21.75 19.25 2.59
C ASP A 96 20.85 18.37 1.68
N TYR A 97 20.49 18.90 0.51
CA TYR A 97 19.62 18.22 -0.46
C TYR A 97 20.14 16.86 -0.94
N SER A 98 21.43 16.58 -0.79
CA SER A 98 22.02 15.29 -1.19
C SER A 98 21.52 14.11 -0.32
N ILE A 99 20.91 14.40 0.85
CA ILE A 99 20.16 13.43 1.62
C ILE A 99 18.95 12.95 0.83
N TYR A 100 18.24 13.87 0.17
CA TYR A 100 17.05 13.56 -0.63
C TYR A 100 17.40 12.72 -1.85
N GLU A 101 18.51 13.04 -2.53
CA GLU A 101 19.02 12.24 -3.63
C GLU A 101 19.39 10.82 -3.19
N THR A 102 20.07 10.71 -2.06
CA THR A 102 20.48 9.41 -1.51
C THR A 102 19.25 8.58 -1.11
N PHE A 103 18.27 9.21 -0.49
CA PHE A 103 17.00 8.58 -0.13
C PHE A 103 16.23 8.12 -1.37
N GLU A 104 16.08 8.99 -2.38
CA GLU A 104 15.40 8.64 -3.64
C GLU A 104 16.09 7.45 -4.32
N LYS A 105 17.42 7.47 -4.44
CA LYS A 105 18.20 6.37 -5.05
C LYS A 105 18.02 5.04 -4.32
N LYS A 106 17.94 5.06 -2.99
CA LYS A 106 17.79 3.85 -2.18
C LYS A 106 16.38 3.28 -2.18
N THR A 107 15.34 4.11 -2.37
CA THR A 107 13.95 3.68 -2.12
C THR A 107 13.10 3.61 -3.36
N LYS A 108 13.33 4.45 -4.37
CA LYS A 108 12.42 4.67 -5.50
C LYS A 108 12.06 3.41 -6.28
N HIS A 109 13.03 2.63 -6.71
CA HIS A 109 12.75 1.44 -7.50
C HIS A 109 12.08 0.33 -6.69
N PHE A 110 12.40 0.20 -5.40
CA PHE A 110 11.72 -0.76 -4.51
C PHE A 110 10.28 -0.33 -4.23
N ASN A 111 10.06 0.94 -3.96
CA ASN A 111 8.72 1.50 -3.77
C ASN A 111 7.87 1.29 -5.03
N PHE A 112 8.45 1.51 -6.20
CA PHE A 112 7.77 1.32 -7.47
C PHE A 112 7.39 -0.16 -7.70
N ILE A 113 8.35 -1.08 -7.59
CA ILE A 113 8.11 -2.52 -7.79
C ILE A 113 7.10 -3.05 -6.79
N PHE A 114 7.22 -2.66 -5.51
CA PHE A 114 6.31 -3.10 -4.47
C PHE A 114 4.89 -2.56 -4.68
N SER A 115 4.76 -1.29 -5.06
CA SER A 115 3.47 -0.67 -5.37
C SER A 115 2.78 -1.33 -6.55
N LEU A 116 3.53 -1.62 -7.64
CA LEU A 116 3.01 -2.37 -8.78
C LEU A 116 2.58 -3.78 -8.39
N GLY A 117 3.32 -4.45 -7.52
CA GLY A 117 2.96 -5.79 -7.03
C GLY A 117 1.63 -5.78 -6.28
N ILE A 118 1.39 -4.79 -5.44
CA ILE A 118 0.12 -4.64 -4.71
C ILE A 118 -1.02 -4.31 -5.67
N ASP A 119 -0.80 -3.40 -6.62
CA ASP A 119 -1.79 -3.04 -7.64
C ASP A 119 -2.15 -4.24 -8.52
N PHE A 120 -1.15 -5.01 -8.95
CA PHE A 120 -1.37 -6.25 -9.69
C PHE A 120 -2.22 -7.26 -8.91
N ILE A 121 -1.94 -7.46 -7.62
CA ILE A 121 -2.74 -8.34 -6.77
C ILE A 121 -4.18 -7.84 -6.70
N TYR A 122 -4.38 -6.54 -6.52
CA TYR A 122 -5.71 -5.93 -6.47
C TYR A 122 -6.49 -6.15 -7.77
N GLU A 123 -5.90 -5.81 -8.92
CA GLU A 123 -6.54 -5.96 -10.22
C GLU A 123 -6.78 -7.44 -10.56
N PHE A 124 -5.88 -8.35 -10.17
CA PHE A 124 -6.07 -9.79 -10.33
C PHE A 124 -7.33 -10.30 -9.60
N PHE A 125 -7.50 -9.94 -8.33
CA PHE A 125 -8.70 -10.34 -7.58
C PHE A 125 -9.97 -9.66 -8.08
N LYS A 126 -9.89 -8.42 -8.53
CA LYS A 126 -11.00 -7.70 -9.16
C LYS A 126 -11.44 -8.38 -10.46
N PHE A 127 -10.49 -8.78 -11.30
CA PHE A 127 -10.76 -9.54 -12.53
C PHE A 127 -11.43 -10.88 -12.24
N ASP A 128 -10.89 -11.65 -11.29
CA ASP A 128 -11.44 -12.95 -10.88
C ASP A 128 -12.88 -12.82 -10.36
N SER A 129 -13.18 -11.83 -9.54
CA SER A 129 -14.53 -11.57 -9.03
C SER A 129 -15.55 -11.27 -10.13
N LYS A 130 -15.10 -10.70 -11.27
CA LYS A 130 -15.95 -10.35 -12.41
C LYS A 130 -16.32 -11.57 -13.25
N PHE A 131 -15.41 -12.53 -13.39
CA PHE A 131 -15.59 -13.68 -14.28
C PHE A 131 -16.14 -14.94 -13.59
N LYS A 132 -16.30 -14.96 -12.26
CA LYS A 132 -16.80 -16.10 -11.46
C LYS A 132 -16.13 -17.45 -11.80
N ASN A 133 -14.94 -17.43 -12.34
CA ASN A 133 -14.23 -18.62 -12.76
C ASN A 133 -13.32 -19.11 -11.63
N ASN A 134 -13.27 -20.42 -11.41
CA ASN A 134 -12.42 -21.05 -10.39
C ASN A 134 -10.91 -21.04 -10.73
N TYR A 135 -10.49 -20.27 -11.74
CA TYR A 135 -9.08 -20.22 -12.16
C TYR A 135 -8.18 -19.64 -11.09
N SER A 136 -8.61 -18.59 -10.39
CA SER A 136 -7.83 -18.00 -9.29
C SER A 136 -7.64 -19.00 -8.15
N ASN A 137 -8.66 -19.76 -7.80
CA ASN A 137 -8.56 -20.79 -6.75
C ASN A 137 -7.58 -21.91 -7.14
N GLN A 138 -7.54 -22.30 -8.42
CA GLN A 138 -6.58 -23.30 -8.91
C GLN A 138 -5.16 -22.72 -8.92
N LEU A 139 -5.00 -21.49 -9.39
CA LEU A 139 -3.71 -20.79 -9.44
C LEU A 139 -3.17 -20.52 -8.03
N LEU A 140 -4.01 -20.08 -7.10
CA LEU A 140 -3.63 -19.92 -5.69
C LEU A 140 -3.26 -21.24 -5.04
N LYS A 141 -3.96 -22.33 -5.33
CA LYS A 141 -3.59 -23.68 -4.86
C LYS A 141 -2.24 -24.15 -5.41
N LEU A 142 -1.94 -23.86 -6.68
CA LEU A 142 -0.64 -24.16 -7.27
C LEU A 142 0.50 -23.34 -6.65
N ILE A 143 0.27 -22.03 -6.47
CA ILE A 143 1.23 -21.11 -5.87
C ILE A 143 1.45 -21.46 -4.38
N SER A 144 0.39 -21.77 -3.64
CA SER A 144 0.47 -22.12 -2.20
C SER A 144 1.23 -23.42 -1.94
N LYS A 145 1.28 -24.33 -2.91
CA LYS A 145 2.07 -25.58 -2.82
C LYS A 145 3.56 -25.36 -3.03
N ASN A 146 3.96 -24.24 -3.61
CA ASN A 146 5.36 -23.94 -3.89
C ASN A 146 6.06 -23.38 -2.63
N LYS A 147 6.90 -24.22 -1.99
CA LYS A 147 7.63 -23.87 -0.76
C LYS A 147 8.55 -22.65 -0.95
N LEU A 148 9.12 -22.46 -2.14
CA LEU A 148 9.97 -21.29 -2.45
C LEU A 148 9.14 -20.01 -2.49
N PHE A 149 7.98 -20.05 -3.14
CA PHE A 149 7.08 -18.91 -3.19
C PHE A 149 6.57 -18.52 -1.80
N ASN A 150 6.16 -19.49 -0.99
CA ASN A 150 5.72 -19.26 0.39
C ASN A 150 6.84 -18.69 1.27
N LYS A 151 8.08 -19.16 1.11
CA LYS A 151 9.24 -18.62 1.83
C LYS A 151 9.55 -17.18 1.43
N ILE A 152 9.47 -16.88 0.13
CA ILE A 152 9.69 -15.54 -0.40
C ILE A 152 8.57 -14.60 0.06
N THR A 153 7.31 -14.97 -0.13
CA THR A 153 6.16 -14.14 0.28
C THR A 153 6.10 -13.91 1.78
N SER A 154 6.37 -14.94 2.61
CA SER A 154 6.44 -14.80 4.06
C SER A 154 7.59 -13.88 4.50
N LYS A 155 8.75 -13.99 3.86
CA LYS A 155 9.88 -13.10 4.11
C LYS A 155 9.53 -11.65 3.79
N TYR A 156 8.92 -11.40 2.63
CA TYR A 156 8.53 -10.05 2.23
C TYR A 156 7.34 -9.49 3.04
N ALA A 157 6.41 -10.35 3.47
CA ALA A 157 5.30 -9.93 4.32
C ALA A 157 5.76 -9.55 5.73
N ASN A 158 6.73 -10.30 6.31
CA ASN A 158 7.19 -10.09 7.67
C ASN A 158 8.31 -9.06 7.79
N GLN A 159 9.17 -8.96 6.80
CA GLN A 159 10.37 -8.10 6.85
C GLN A 159 10.28 -6.89 5.92
N GLY A 160 9.26 -6.84 5.07
CA GLY A 160 9.25 -5.94 3.93
C GLY A 160 10.40 -6.28 2.96
N LEU A 161 10.62 -5.42 1.99
CA LEU A 161 11.85 -5.43 1.21
C LEU A 161 12.97 -4.83 2.07
N MET A 162 13.45 -5.57 3.07
CA MET A 162 14.66 -5.16 3.78
C MET A 162 15.85 -5.28 2.83
N ILE A 163 16.46 -4.17 2.59
CA ILE A 163 17.83 -4.04 2.08
C ILE A 163 18.75 -4.05 3.28
#